data_63cee3322e1ff9e6866f30f4bc848720
#
_entry.id   63cee3322e1ff9e6866f30f4bc848720
#
_cell.length_a   1.000
_cell.length_b   1.000
_cell.length_c   1.000
_cell.angle_alpha   90.00
_cell.angle_beta   90.00
_cell.angle_gamma   90.00
#
_symmetry.space_group_name_H-M   'P 1'
#
loop_
_entity.id
_entity.type
_entity.pdbx_description
1 polymer ?
#
loop_
_entity_poly.entity_id
_entity_poly.type
_entity_poly.pdbx_seq_one_letter_code
_entity_poly.pdbx_strand_id
1 'polypeptide(L)'
;MPPAAISDGHHESRRSTRVRMKIRVEAKGLAEPLTCEGETMVVSLHGALILTTVTLRVGMRIELHVILTDKRALADVVYVDPDQPRQCGIGLLEPNNIWGVSIPPADWATDDTDP
;
A
#
# COMPACT_ATOMS: atom_id res chain seq x y z
N MET A 1 -12.75 24.04 -9.79
CA MET A 1 -12.28 23.47 -9.64
C MET A 1 -12.00 23.10 -9.47
N PRO A 2 -11.98 23.28 -9.41
CA PRO A 2 -11.63 22.74 -9.12
C PRO A 2 -11.08 22.24 -9.00
N PRO A 3 -11.11 22.42 -8.87
CA PRO A 3 -10.57 21.88 -8.67
C PRO A 3 -10.11 21.33 -8.51
N ALA A 4 -10.30 21.60 -8.37
CA ALA A 4 -9.71 21.05 -8.13
C ALA A 4 -9.22 20.62 -8.07
N ALA A 5 -9.43 21.04 -8.07
CA ALA A 5 -8.85 20.63 -7.96
C ALA A 5 -8.29 20.35 -7.87
N ILE A 6 -8.38 20.71 -7.73
CA ILE A 6 -7.75 20.39 -7.64
C ILE A 6 -7.11 20.03 -7.51
N SER A 7 -7.20 20.01 -7.39
CA SER A 7 -6.47 19.53 -7.20
C SER A 7 -5.76 19.14 -7.13
N ASP A 8 -5.77 19.27 -6.98
CA ASP A 8 -4.98 18.81 -6.89
C ASP A 8 -4.25 18.45 -6.63
N GLY A 9 -4.22 18.78 -6.22
CA GLY A 9 -3.53 18.35 -5.95
C GLY A 9 -3.29 17.76 -5.66
N HIS A 10 -3.57 17.42 -5.38
CA HIS A 10 -3.34 16.63 -5.26
C HIS A 10 -3.28 15.76 -5.96
N HIS A 11 -3.83 16.15 -6.22
CA HIS A 11 -3.71 15.04 -6.83
C HIS A 11 -2.39 14.46 -7.07
N GLU A 12 -1.57 15.12 -7.01
CA GLU A 12 -0.31 14.60 -7.17
C GLU A 12 0.13 13.69 -6.08
N SER A 13 -0.59 13.60 -5.03
CA SER A 13 -0.32 12.63 -4.00
C SER A 13 -0.70 11.22 -4.43
N ARG A 14 -1.47 11.09 -5.48
CA ARG A 14 -1.81 9.77 -5.99
C ARG A 14 -0.98 9.48 -7.21
N ARG A 15 -0.10 8.51 -7.12
CA ARG A 15 0.83 8.19 -8.17
C ARG A 15 0.37 7.12 -9.12
N SER A 16 -0.54 6.25 -8.67
CA SER A 16 -1.05 5.18 -9.52
C SER A 16 -2.49 4.90 -9.17
N THR A 17 -3.21 4.37 -10.15
CA THR A 17 -4.61 4.02 -9.96
C THR A 17 -4.72 2.92 -8.91
N ARG A 18 -5.73 3.04 -8.07
CA ARG A 18 -6.00 2.08 -7.01
C ARG A 18 -6.96 1.04 -7.50
N VAL A 19 -6.73 -0.18 -7.04
CA VAL A 19 -7.57 -1.34 -7.39
C VAL A 19 -8.11 -1.91 -6.09
N ARG A 20 -9.40 -2.14 -6.01
CA ARG A 20 -9.99 -2.83 -4.87
C ARG A 20 -9.64 -4.29 -4.97
N MET A 21 -9.02 -4.79 -3.90
CA MET A 21 -8.54 -6.16 -3.93
C MET A 21 -8.32 -6.62 -2.51
N LYS A 22 -8.91 -7.76 -2.17
CA LYS A 22 -8.82 -8.29 -0.81
C LYS A 22 -7.98 -9.55 -0.83
N ILE A 23 -6.74 -9.44 -0.40
CA ILE A 23 -5.83 -10.58 -0.32
C ILE A 23 -5.10 -10.54 1.02
N ARG A 24 -4.65 -11.70 1.45
CA ARG A 24 -3.99 -11.83 2.74
C ARG A 24 -2.54 -11.43 2.65
N VAL A 25 -2.08 -10.77 3.69
CA VAL A 25 -0.70 -10.34 3.81
C VAL A 25 -0.21 -10.60 5.22
N GLU A 26 1.10 -10.60 5.39
CA GLU A 26 1.74 -10.60 6.69
C GLU A 26 2.66 -9.40 6.76
N ALA A 27 2.73 -8.77 7.92
CA ALA A 27 3.60 -7.62 8.13
C ALA A 27 4.54 -7.93 9.27
N LYS A 28 5.83 -7.66 9.04
CA LYS A 28 6.86 -7.90 10.03
C LYS A 28 7.61 -6.60 10.27
N GLY A 29 7.64 -6.15 11.52
CA GLY A 29 8.40 -4.96 11.88
C GLY A 29 9.89 -5.21 11.76
N LEU A 30 10.62 -4.24 11.23
CA LEU A 30 12.07 -4.39 11.07
C LEU A 30 12.81 -3.94 12.30
N ALA A 31 12.34 -2.89 12.97
CA ALA A 31 12.99 -2.37 14.16
C ALA A 31 12.36 -2.90 15.44
N GLU A 32 11.26 -3.61 15.34
CA GLU A 32 10.48 -4.06 16.50
C GLU A 32 10.12 -5.53 16.32
N PRO A 33 10.07 -6.30 17.38
CA PRO A 33 9.72 -7.72 17.27
C PRO A 33 8.22 -7.91 17.12
N LEU A 34 7.69 -7.49 15.98
CA LEU A 34 6.27 -7.52 15.71
C LEU A 34 6.01 -8.23 14.40
N THR A 35 5.07 -9.17 14.43
CA THR A 35 4.59 -9.85 13.23
C THR A 35 3.07 -9.94 13.35
N CYS A 36 2.37 -9.58 12.30
CA CYS A 36 0.92 -9.66 12.32
C CYS A 36 0.40 -10.02 10.93
N GLU A 37 -0.86 -10.40 10.90
CA GLU A 37 -1.56 -10.70 9.66
C GLU A 37 -2.47 -9.54 9.29
N GLY A 38 -2.84 -9.50 8.03
CA GLY A 38 -3.78 -8.51 7.56
C GLY A 38 -4.36 -8.87 6.22
N GLU A 39 -5.19 -7.96 5.72
CA GLU A 39 -5.80 -8.08 4.40
C GLU A 39 -5.70 -6.74 3.71
N THR A 40 -5.51 -6.76 2.41
CA THR A 40 -5.60 -5.53 1.65
C THR A 40 -7.05 -5.15 1.47
N MET A 41 -7.29 -3.87 1.27
CA MET A 41 -8.59 -3.32 0.90
C MET A 41 -8.50 -2.67 -0.46
N VAL A 42 -7.42 -1.96 -0.69
CA VAL A 42 -7.12 -1.27 -1.92
C VAL A 42 -5.63 -1.38 -2.14
N VAL A 43 -5.21 -1.62 -3.37
CA VAL A 43 -3.79 -1.72 -3.71
C VAL A 43 -3.47 -0.80 -4.87
N SER A 44 -2.23 -0.38 -4.95
CA SER A 44 -1.71 0.37 -6.10
C SER A 44 -0.25 -0.02 -6.29
N LEU A 45 0.36 0.51 -7.34
CA LEU A 45 1.76 0.24 -7.60
C LEU A 45 2.64 0.75 -6.46
N HIS A 46 2.21 1.82 -5.77
CA HIS A 46 3.01 2.49 -4.76
C HIS A 46 2.65 2.10 -3.33
N GLY A 47 1.60 1.34 -3.12
CA GLY A 47 1.24 0.97 -1.76
C GLY A 47 -0.14 0.35 -1.65
N ALA A 48 -0.69 0.39 -0.46
CA ALA A 48 -1.98 -0.24 -0.20
C ALA A 48 -2.62 0.31 1.07
N LEU A 49 -3.92 0.14 1.15
CA LEU A 49 -4.66 0.30 2.39
C LEU A 49 -4.91 -1.12 2.91
N ILE A 50 -4.52 -1.38 4.13
CA ILE A 50 -4.63 -2.72 4.71
C ILE A 50 -5.31 -2.67 6.07
N LEU A 51 -5.92 -3.80 6.43
CA LEU A 51 -6.50 -4.00 7.74
C LEU A 51 -5.67 -5.07 8.44
N THR A 52 -5.10 -4.74 9.57
CA THR A 52 -4.18 -5.64 10.29
C THR A 52 -4.79 -6.13 11.58
N THR A 53 -4.24 -7.21 12.11
CA THR A 53 -4.71 -7.78 13.36
C THR A 53 -4.23 -7.00 14.58
N VAL A 54 -3.20 -6.17 14.42
CA VAL A 54 -2.74 -5.29 15.49
C VAL A 54 -2.56 -3.90 14.93
N THR A 55 -2.62 -2.90 15.80
CA THR A 55 -2.43 -1.51 15.41
C THR A 55 -0.96 -1.23 15.11
N LEU A 56 -0.70 -0.67 13.94
CA LEU A 56 0.64 -0.23 13.56
C LEU A 56 0.76 1.27 13.79
N ARG A 57 1.98 1.80 13.65
CA ARG A 57 2.23 3.23 13.88
C ARG A 57 2.78 3.88 12.64
N VAL A 58 2.37 5.11 12.39
CA VAL A 58 2.93 5.91 11.30
C VAL A 58 4.45 6.02 11.50
N GLY A 59 5.18 5.84 10.43
CA GLY A 59 6.63 5.88 10.45
C GLY A 59 7.29 4.53 10.65
N MET A 60 6.51 3.51 10.96
CA MET A 60 7.03 2.18 11.17
C MET A 60 7.42 1.56 9.83
N ARG A 61 8.61 0.96 9.76
CA ARG A 61 9.03 0.24 8.56
C ARG A 61 8.79 -1.25 8.74
N ILE A 62 8.18 -1.86 7.74
CA ILE A 62 7.79 -3.26 7.80
C ILE A 62 8.23 -3.98 6.53
N GLU A 63 8.37 -5.28 6.65
CA GLU A 63 8.45 -6.15 5.49
C GLU A 63 7.06 -6.73 5.27
N LEU A 64 6.51 -6.50 4.10
CA LEU A 64 5.20 -7.01 3.75
C LEU A 64 5.34 -8.24 2.89
N HIS A 65 4.62 -9.29 3.25
CA HIS A 65 4.61 -10.55 2.50
C HIS A 65 3.20 -10.77 1.97
N VAL A 66 3.06 -10.82 0.66
CA VAL A 66 1.78 -11.09 0.02
C VAL A 66 1.69 -12.59 -0.18
N ILE A 67 0.72 -13.21 0.47
CA ILE A 67 0.63 -14.67 0.51
C ILE A 67 0.36 -15.24 -0.88
N LEU A 68 -0.57 -14.62 -1.61
CA LEU A 68 -0.99 -15.11 -2.92
C LEU A 68 0.18 -15.25 -3.89
N THR A 69 1.06 -14.27 -3.92
CA THR A 69 2.17 -14.23 -4.89
C THR A 69 3.49 -14.68 -4.29
N ASP A 70 3.53 -14.83 -2.98
CA ASP A 70 4.74 -15.11 -2.22
C ASP A 70 5.82 -14.05 -2.46
N LYS A 71 5.39 -12.82 -2.70
CA LYS A 71 6.32 -11.71 -2.89
C LYS A 71 6.42 -10.89 -1.63
N ARG A 72 7.60 -10.29 -1.42
CA ARG A 72 7.88 -9.49 -0.25
C ARG A 72 8.39 -8.13 -0.68
N ALA A 73 8.12 -7.13 0.13
CA ALA A 73 8.58 -5.77 -0.14
C ALA A 73 8.70 -5.01 1.15
N LEU A 74 9.57 -4.02 1.16
CA LEU A 74 9.69 -3.11 2.28
C LEU A 74 8.67 -1.99 2.10
N ALA A 75 8.06 -1.58 3.19
CA ALA A 75 7.04 -0.54 3.18
C ALA A 75 7.11 0.27 4.46
N ASP A 76 6.63 1.50 4.37
CA ASP A 76 6.47 2.37 5.53
C ASP A 76 4.99 2.54 5.81
N VAL A 77 4.63 2.56 7.08
CA VAL A 77 3.27 2.92 7.48
C VAL A 77 3.18 4.44 7.39
N VAL A 78 2.34 4.92 6.47
CA VAL A 78 2.24 6.35 6.21
C VAL A 78 0.94 6.97 6.72
N TYR A 79 -0.01 6.14 7.14
CA TYR A 79 -1.31 6.61 7.57
C TYR A 79 -1.95 5.57 8.49
N VAL A 80 -2.56 6.01 9.55
CA VAL A 80 -3.36 5.16 10.43
C VAL A 80 -4.70 5.85 10.63
N ASP A 81 -5.79 5.12 10.36
CA ASP A 81 -7.13 5.68 10.47
C ASP A 81 -7.45 5.93 11.94
N PRO A 82 -7.76 7.17 12.33
CA PRO A 82 -8.03 7.46 13.75
C PRO A 82 -9.28 6.78 14.28
N ASP A 83 -10.23 6.47 13.42
CA ASP A 83 -11.48 5.81 13.83
C ASP A 83 -11.38 4.30 13.78
N GLN A 84 -10.46 3.78 12.95
CA GLN A 84 -10.25 2.35 12.78
C GLN A 84 -8.74 2.11 12.82
N PRO A 85 -8.13 2.10 14.02
CA PRO A 85 -6.66 2.10 14.12
C PRO A 85 -5.97 0.90 13.49
N ARG A 86 -6.69 -0.20 13.25
CA ARG A 86 -6.11 -1.35 12.57
C ARG A 86 -6.14 -1.20 11.06
N GLN A 87 -6.75 -0.13 10.55
CA GLN A 87 -6.75 0.18 9.13
C GLN A 87 -5.67 1.21 8.87
N CYS A 88 -4.73 0.89 8.01
CA CYS A 88 -3.61 1.78 7.78
C CYS A 88 -3.20 1.78 6.32
N GLY A 89 -2.54 2.85 5.92
CA GLY A 89 -1.98 2.98 4.59
C GLY A 89 -0.49 2.73 4.65
N ILE A 90 0.01 1.97 3.68
CA ILE A 90 1.43 1.70 3.58
C ILE A 90 1.93 2.15 2.22
N GLY A 91 3.15 2.66 2.20
CA GLY A 91 3.83 3.03 0.97
C GLY A 91 5.00 2.11 0.74
N LEU A 92 5.05 1.50 -0.45
CA LEU A 92 6.18 0.65 -0.80
C LEU A 92 7.40 1.52 -1.05
N LEU A 93 8.56 1.06 -0.62
CA LEU A 93 9.79 1.79 -0.86
C LEU A 93 10.15 1.80 -2.33
N GLU A 94 9.77 0.73 -3.03
CA GLU A 94 9.94 0.64 -4.47
C GLU A 94 8.60 0.25 -5.09
N PRO A 95 8.09 1.04 -6.03
CA PRO A 95 6.82 0.70 -6.68
C PRO A 95 6.91 -0.65 -7.37
N ASN A 96 5.92 -1.50 -7.13
CA ASN A 96 5.92 -2.83 -7.72
C ASN A 96 4.55 -3.45 -7.55
N ASN A 97 4.15 -4.24 -8.55
CA ASN A 97 2.91 -5.00 -8.47
C ASN A 97 3.19 -6.31 -7.75
N ILE A 98 3.29 -6.24 -6.44
CA ILE A 98 3.49 -7.46 -5.63
C ILE A 98 2.17 -8.14 -5.33
N TRP A 99 1.05 -7.52 -5.73
CA TRP A 99 -0.29 -7.94 -5.34
C TRP A 99 -0.84 -9.05 -6.22
N GLY A 100 -0.31 -9.23 -7.42
CA GLY A 100 -0.81 -10.23 -8.35
C GLY A 100 -1.96 -9.72 -9.20
N VAL A 101 -2.03 -8.41 -9.42
CA VAL A 101 -3.03 -7.85 -10.32
C VAL A 101 -2.64 -8.25 -11.75
N SER A 102 -3.45 -9.11 -12.37
CA SER A 102 -3.08 -9.70 -13.67
C SER A 102 -3.32 -8.75 -14.84
N ILE A 103 -4.28 -7.83 -14.70
CA ILE A 103 -4.53 -6.81 -15.71
C ILE A 103 -4.48 -5.46 -15.01
N PRO A 104 -3.27 -4.95 -14.79
CA PRO A 104 -3.14 -3.71 -14.02
C PRO A 104 -3.60 -2.50 -14.82
N PRO A 105 -3.95 -1.43 -14.11
CA PRO A 105 -4.26 -0.17 -14.77
C PRO A 105 -3.08 0.30 -15.63
N ALA A 106 -3.39 1.06 -16.67
CA ALA A 106 -2.38 1.49 -17.62
C ALA A 106 -1.26 2.29 -16.98
N ASP A 107 -1.57 3.08 -15.94
CA ASP A 107 -0.56 3.92 -15.33
C ASP A 107 0.44 3.11 -14.49
N TRP A 108 0.15 1.87 -14.15
CA TRP A 108 1.13 1.01 -13.50
C TRP A 108 2.24 0.67 -14.48
N ALA A 109 1.86 0.36 -15.72
CA ALA A 109 2.85 0.06 -16.75
C ALA A 109 3.66 1.30 -17.12
N THR A 110 3.02 2.46 -17.12
CA THR A 110 3.70 3.69 -17.44
C THR A 110 4.80 3.98 -16.42
N ASP A 111 4.51 3.74 -15.15
CA ASP A 111 5.52 3.93 -14.12
C ASP A 111 6.72 3.03 -14.35
N ASP A 112 6.48 1.80 -14.75
CA ASP A 112 7.55 0.83 -14.94
C ASP A 112 8.41 1.17 -16.13
N THR A 113 7.82 1.71 -17.18
CA THR A 113 8.55 1.95 -18.41
C THR A 113 9.16 3.32 -18.46
N ASP A 114 8.86 4.14 -17.50
CA ASP A 114 9.37 5.49 -17.50
C ASP A 114 10.85 5.48 -17.29
N PRO A 115 11.63 5.94 -18.24
CA PRO A 115 13.08 5.92 -18.13
C PRO A 115 13.62 6.90 -17.11
#